data_09215df93005dea09d4456b4e9caba31
#
_entry.id   09215df93005dea09d4456b4e9caba31
#
_cell.length_a   1.000
_cell.length_b   1.000
_cell.length_c   1.000
_cell.angle_alpha   90.00
_cell.angle_beta   90.00
_cell.angle_gamma   90.00
#
_symmetry.space_group_name_H-M   'P 1'
#
loop_
_entity.id
_entity.type
_entity.pdbx_description
1 polymer ?
#
loop_
_entity_poly.entity_id
_entity_poly.type
_entity_poly.pdbx_seq_one_letter_code
_entity_poly.pdbx_strand_id
1 'polypeptide(L)'
;MKKFAIILSLLLAPTLMLAQSLFEKYEDKDDVTSVVVNQKMFKMLSNIDIQTNDPDSDDFINQVKMLKNLTVYTTDNIDVSNSMRKDVDKYIKNSKLEELMRIKDGDQTVNFFILEGKDENHVKELLMFVNGLGDITKNENISINGKQRIIETVLLSLTGDIDLRQVSKLTSQLNVPGGEQLKKATKK
;
A
#
# COMPACT_ATOMS: atom_id res chain seq x y z
N MET A 1 -12.49 -42.62 -1.26
CA MET A 1 -12.30 -41.57 -0.23
C MET A 1 -11.03 -40.72 -0.46
N LYS A 2 -9.88 -41.27 -0.89
CA LYS A 2 -8.65 -40.47 -1.14
C LYS A 2 -8.75 -39.47 -2.33
N LYS A 3 -9.60 -39.73 -3.32
CA LYS A 3 -9.78 -38.83 -4.49
C LYS A 3 -10.61 -37.57 -4.16
N PHE A 4 -11.51 -37.63 -3.18
CA PHE A 4 -12.30 -36.48 -2.74
C PHE A 4 -11.48 -35.47 -1.91
N ALA A 5 -10.48 -35.93 -1.18
CA ALA A 5 -9.60 -35.06 -0.39
C ALA A 5 -8.68 -34.20 -1.28
N ILE A 6 -8.29 -34.71 -2.47
CA ILE A 6 -7.43 -33.98 -3.41
C ILE A 6 -8.22 -32.85 -4.13
N ILE A 7 -9.50 -33.07 -4.40
CA ILE A 7 -10.35 -32.05 -5.05
C ILE A 7 -10.67 -30.91 -4.08
N LEU A 8 -10.82 -31.18 -2.80
CA LEU A 8 -11.10 -30.16 -1.79
C LEU A 8 -9.88 -29.28 -1.50
N SER A 9 -8.65 -29.81 -1.64
CA SER A 9 -7.43 -29.01 -1.46
C SER A 9 -7.12 -28.08 -2.62
N LEU A 10 -7.66 -28.35 -3.82
CA LEU A 10 -7.47 -27.48 -5.01
C LEU A 10 -8.37 -26.24 -4.97
N LEU A 11 -9.44 -26.25 -4.14
CA LEU A 11 -10.38 -25.13 -3.98
C LEU A 11 -9.90 -24.06 -2.98
N LEU A 12 -8.81 -24.32 -2.26
CA LEU A 12 -8.18 -23.35 -1.36
C LEU A 12 -6.96 -22.67 -2.00
N ALA A 13 -6.95 -22.46 -3.33
CA ALA A 13 -5.93 -21.64 -3.96
C ALA A 13 -6.02 -20.20 -3.40
N PRO A 14 -4.91 -19.64 -2.92
CA PRO A 14 -4.93 -18.36 -2.22
C PRO A 14 -5.40 -17.26 -3.16
N THR A 15 -6.48 -16.58 -2.77
CA THR A 15 -7.05 -15.40 -3.44
C THR A 15 -6.09 -14.19 -3.47
N LEU A 16 -4.89 -14.32 -2.96
CA LEU A 16 -3.86 -13.28 -2.87
C LEU A 16 -3.27 -12.87 -4.23
N MET A 17 -3.42 -13.70 -5.29
CA MET A 17 -2.95 -13.32 -6.63
C MET A 17 -3.88 -12.33 -7.36
N LEU A 18 -5.13 -12.18 -6.93
CA LEU A 18 -6.10 -11.33 -7.63
C LEU A 18 -5.88 -9.82 -7.38
N ALA A 19 -5.20 -9.45 -6.30
CA ALA A 19 -4.96 -8.06 -5.96
C ALA A 19 -3.99 -7.38 -6.93
N GLN A 20 -2.85 -8.01 -7.16
CA GLN A 20 -1.80 -7.45 -8.02
C GLN A 20 -2.30 -7.25 -9.45
N SER A 21 -3.01 -8.23 -10.01
CA SER A 21 -3.50 -8.16 -11.38
C SER A 21 -4.57 -7.08 -11.61
N LEU A 22 -5.36 -6.71 -10.58
CA LEU A 22 -6.44 -5.72 -10.75
C LEU A 22 -5.88 -4.30 -10.94
N PHE A 23 -4.76 -3.98 -10.29
CA PHE A 23 -4.16 -2.64 -10.33
C PHE A 23 -3.01 -2.52 -11.34
N GLU A 24 -2.43 -3.63 -11.83
CA GLU A 24 -1.35 -3.64 -12.85
C GLU A 24 -1.71 -2.86 -14.12
N LYS A 25 -3.00 -2.79 -14.47
CA LYS A 25 -3.48 -2.00 -15.61
C LYS A 25 -3.20 -0.49 -15.50
N TYR A 26 -2.82 -0.01 -14.33
CA TYR A 26 -2.43 1.39 -14.12
C TYR A 26 -0.95 1.65 -14.32
N GLU A 27 -0.11 0.61 -14.40
CA GLU A 27 1.34 0.75 -14.53
C GLU A 27 1.76 1.44 -15.83
N ASP A 28 1.06 1.10 -16.91
CA ASP A 28 1.39 1.58 -18.27
C ASP A 28 0.51 2.75 -18.74
N LYS A 29 -0.26 3.37 -17.85
CA LYS A 29 -1.08 4.53 -18.23
C LYS A 29 -0.27 5.83 -18.21
N ASP A 30 -0.36 6.61 -19.27
CA ASP A 30 0.35 7.89 -19.44
C ASP A 30 0.04 8.90 -18.32
N ASP A 31 -1.22 8.88 -17.79
CA ASP A 31 -1.70 9.79 -16.74
C ASP A 31 -1.47 9.23 -15.33
N VAL A 32 -0.67 8.18 -15.20
CA VAL A 32 -0.37 7.56 -13.92
C VAL A 32 1.14 7.55 -13.69
N THR A 33 1.56 8.01 -12.54
CA THR A 33 2.92 7.73 -12.06
C THR A 33 2.86 6.46 -11.22
N SER A 34 3.64 5.45 -11.59
CA SER A 34 3.71 4.17 -10.91
C SER A 34 5.08 3.95 -10.28
N VAL A 35 5.07 3.41 -9.05
CA VAL A 35 6.26 2.88 -8.36
C VAL A 35 5.97 1.46 -7.95
N VAL A 36 6.79 0.52 -8.42
CA VAL A 36 6.67 -0.91 -8.11
C VAL A 36 7.98 -1.40 -7.51
N VAL A 37 7.90 -1.89 -6.27
CA VAL A 37 9.03 -2.47 -5.55
C VAL A 37 8.70 -3.91 -5.21
N ASN A 38 9.44 -4.85 -5.78
CA ASN A 38 9.23 -6.28 -5.58
C ASN A 38 10.10 -6.83 -4.43
N GLN A 39 9.85 -8.08 -4.04
CA GLN A 39 10.57 -8.75 -2.96
C GLN A 39 12.10 -8.78 -3.16
N LYS A 40 12.57 -8.89 -4.41
CA LYS A 40 14.00 -8.91 -4.71
C LYS A 40 14.66 -7.58 -4.33
N MET A 41 13.99 -6.46 -4.61
CA MET A 41 14.47 -5.13 -4.23
C MET A 41 14.51 -4.97 -2.71
N PHE A 42 13.46 -5.39 -1.99
CA PHE A 42 13.45 -5.37 -0.52
C PHE A 42 14.59 -6.19 0.08
N LYS A 43 14.84 -7.39 -0.47
CA LYS A 43 15.99 -8.22 -0.05
C LYS A 43 17.33 -7.56 -0.35
N MET A 44 17.47 -6.87 -1.47
CA MET A 44 18.70 -6.12 -1.77
C MET A 44 18.91 -4.96 -0.80
N LEU A 45 17.86 -4.17 -0.53
CA LEU A 45 17.90 -3.07 0.44
C LEU A 45 18.30 -3.54 1.84
N SER A 46 17.77 -4.69 2.26
CA SER A 46 18.06 -5.26 3.58
C SER A 46 19.45 -5.89 3.71
N ASN A 47 20.13 -6.15 2.60
CA ASN A 47 21.51 -6.67 2.59
C ASN A 47 22.56 -5.55 2.50
N ILE A 48 22.14 -4.30 2.36
CA ILE A 48 23.03 -3.16 2.50
C ILE A 48 23.42 -3.13 3.98
N ASP A 49 24.69 -3.37 4.27
CA ASP A 49 25.25 -3.38 5.63
C ASP A 49 25.27 -1.94 6.15
N ILE A 50 24.12 -1.46 6.59
CA ILE A 50 23.99 -0.21 7.30
C ILE A 50 24.33 -0.56 8.75
N GLN A 51 25.63 -0.53 9.10
CA GLN A 51 26.07 -0.63 10.48
C GLN A 51 25.62 0.65 11.20
N THR A 52 24.40 0.64 11.68
CA THR A 52 23.90 1.67 12.58
C THR A 52 23.92 1.09 13.98
N ASN A 53 24.52 1.78 14.92
CA ASN A 53 24.41 1.44 16.36
C ASN A 53 23.05 1.87 16.92
N ASP A 54 22.02 1.95 16.05
CA ASP A 54 20.68 2.37 16.39
C ASP A 54 19.69 1.20 16.28
N PRO A 55 19.13 0.72 17.40
CA PRO A 55 18.17 -0.37 17.42
C PRO A 55 16.93 -0.13 16.52
N ASP A 56 16.51 1.12 16.36
CA ASP A 56 15.37 1.48 15.50
C ASP A 56 15.66 1.20 14.01
N SER A 57 16.91 1.31 13.61
CA SER A 57 17.36 0.98 12.25
C SER A 57 17.35 -0.52 11.98
N ASP A 58 17.74 -1.32 12.97
CA ASP A 58 17.71 -2.80 12.86
C ASP A 58 16.27 -3.32 12.73
N ASP A 59 15.35 -2.77 13.52
CA ASP A 59 13.93 -3.10 13.44
C ASP A 59 13.35 -2.74 12.05
N PHE A 60 13.72 -1.57 11.52
CA PHE A 60 13.32 -1.16 10.19
C PHE A 60 13.83 -2.11 9.10
N ILE A 61 15.11 -2.46 9.13
CA ILE A 61 15.72 -3.41 8.18
C ILE A 61 15.04 -4.77 8.26
N ASN A 62 14.74 -5.25 9.47
CA ASN A 62 14.04 -6.52 9.67
C ASN A 62 12.62 -6.46 9.10
N GLN A 63 11.91 -5.34 9.27
CA GLN A 63 10.58 -5.16 8.66
C GLN A 63 10.66 -5.16 7.14
N VAL A 64 11.64 -4.47 6.53
CA VAL A 64 11.85 -4.42 5.08
C VAL A 64 12.08 -5.83 4.50
N LYS A 65 12.78 -6.72 5.19
CA LYS A 65 13.00 -8.12 4.77
C LYS A 65 11.70 -8.92 4.62
N MET A 66 10.68 -8.58 5.41
CA MET A 66 9.40 -9.30 5.44
C MET A 66 8.43 -8.82 4.36
N LEU A 67 8.73 -7.70 3.69
CA LEU A 67 7.91 -7.14 2.62
C LEU A 67 8.06 -7.96 1.34
N LYS A 68 6.96 -8.08 0.60
CA LYS A 68 6.91 -8.81 -0.68
C LYS A 68 6.74 -7.89 -1.87
N ASN A 69 5.82 -6.94 -1.77
CA ASN A 69 5.55 -6.01 -2.85
C ASN A 69 5.05 -4.68 -2.28
N LEU A 70 5.48 -3.58 -2.91
CA LEU A 70 4.91 -2.25 -2.73
C LEU A 70 4.58 -1.72 -4.11
N THR A 71 3.34 -1.31 -4.30
CA THR A 71 2.90 -0.56 -5.48
C THR A 71 2.29 0.76 -5.05
N VAL A 72 2.66 1.83 -5.75
CA VAL A 72 2.08 3.16 -5.56
C VAL A 72 1.69 3.69 -6.93
N TYR A 73 0.44 4.08 -7.07
CA TYR A 73 -0.09 4.74 -8.26
C TYR A 73 -0.59 6.12 -7.86
N THR A 74 -0.16 7.14 -8.61
CA THR A 74 -0.65 8.50 -8.43
C THR A 74 -1.13 9.06 -9.75
N THR A 75 -2.20 9.85 -9.72
CA THR A 75 -2.76 10.49 -10.91
C THR A 75 -3.33 11.86 -10.57
N ASP A 76 -3.30 12.78 -11.53
CA ASP A 76 -4.03 14.05 -11.54
C ASP A 76 -5.30 13.99 -12.41
N ASN A 77 -5.49 12.89 -13.16
CA ASN A 77 -6.62 12.69 -14.04
C ASN A 77 -7.84 12.16 -13.27
N ILE A 78 -8.94 12.92 -13.31
CA ILE A 78 -10.19 12.61 -12.60
C ILE A 78 -10.85 11.32 -13.10
N ASP A 79 -10.78 11.01 -14.40
CA ASP A 79 -11.39 9.80 -14.96
C ASP A 79 -10.62 8.55 -14.51
N VAL A 80 -9.28 8.67 -14.46
CA VAL A 80 -8.42 7.61 -13.92
C VAL A 80 -8.66 7.43 -12.42
N SER A 81 -8.77 8.53 -11.66
CA SER A 81 -9.11 8.54 -10.24
C SER A 81 -10.42 7.79 -9.97
N ASN A 82 -11.47 8.13 -10.73
CA ASN A 82 -12.78 7.48 -10.63
C ASN A 82 -12.73 5.98 -10.98
N SER A 83 -11.87 5.61 -11.94
CA SER A 83 -11.64 4.21 -12.30
C SER A 83 -10.91 3.46 -11.19
N MET A 84 -9.88 4.07 -10.60
CA MET A 84 -9.15 3.50 -9.44
C MET A 84 -10.10 3.27 -8.26
N ARG A 85 -10.98 4.23 -7.93
CA ARG A 85 -11.98 4.08 -6.87
C ARG A 85 -12.88 2.88 -7.09
N LYS A 86 -13.43 2.73 -8.31
CA LYS A 86 -14.31 1.59 -8.65
C LYS A 86 -13.58 0.25 -8.50
N ASP A 87 -12.31 0.20 -8.89
CA ASP A 87 -11.51 -1.01 -8.77
C ASP A 87 -11.16 -1.32 -7.31
N VAL A 88 -10.84 -0.30 -6.51
CA VAL A 88 -10.65 -0.46 -5.06
C VAL A 88 -11.92 -0.98 -4.41
N ASP A 89 -13.09 -0.39 -4.70
CA ASP A 89 -14.37 -0.84 -4.17
C ASP A 89 -14.68 -2.30 -4.57
N LYS A 90 -14.38 -2.66 -5.83
CA LYS A 90 -14.53 -4.03 -6.32
C LYS A 90 -13.57 -4.98 -5.62
N TYR A 91 -12.32 -4.54 -5.42
CA TYR A 91 -11.31 -5.35 -4.75
C TYR A 91 -11.69 -5.65 -3.31
N ILE A 92 -12.09 -4.63 -2.53
CA ILE A 92 -12.52 -4.78 -1.14
C ILE A 92 -13.71 -5.73 -1.03
N LYS A 93 -14.72 -5.61 -1.93
CA LYS A 93 -15.89 -6.50 -1.93
C LYS A 93 -15.57 -7.97 -2.21
N ASN A 94 -14.50 -8.24 -2.97
CA ASN A 94 -14.12 -9.59 -3.39
C ASN A 94 -12.95 -10.16 -2.56
N SER A 95 -12.33 -9.36 -1.72
CA SER A 95 -11.25 -9.74 -0.82
C SER A 95 -11.75 -9.85 0.62
N LYS A 96 -10.88 -10.27 1.51
CA LYS A 96 -11.13 -10.26 2.97
C LYS A 96 -10.52 -9.03 3.63
N LEU A 97 -10.35 -7.94 2.87
CA LEU A 97 -9.85 -6.69 3.42
C LEU A 97 -10.91 -6.05 4.30
N GLU A 98 -10.49 -5.60 5.47
CA GLU A 98 -11.31 -4.88 6.43
C GLU A 98 -10.85 -3.42 6.52
N GLU A 99 -11.81 -2.50 6.70
CA GLU A 99 -11.49 -1.10 6.87
C GLU A 99 -10.86 -0.86 8.25
N LEU A 100 -9.59 -0.46 8.26
CA LEU A 100 -8.88 -0.11 9.49
C LEU A 100 -9.20 1.32 9.93
N MET A 101 -9.24 2.26 8.98
CA MET A 101 -9.43 3.68 9.28
C MET A 101 -9.95 4.43 8.05
N ARG A 102 -10.79 5.42 8.30
CA ARG A 102 -11.22 6.41 7.32
C ARG A 102 -11.09 7.80 7.89
N ILE A 103 -10.49 8.71 7.11
CA ILE A 103 -10.44 10.13 7.42
C ILE A 103 -11.14 10.84 6.28
N LYS A 104 -12.05 11.76 6.62
CA LYS A 104 -12.70 12.63 5.65
C LYS A 104 -12.55 14.08 6.12
N ASP A 105 -12.03 14.93 5.23
CA ASP A 105 -11.90 16.36 5.45
C ASP A 105 -12.25 17.09 4.13
N GLY A 106 -13.41 17.75 4.13
CA GLY A 106 -13.96 18.32 2.89
C GLY A 106 -14.14 17.28 1.79
N ASP A 107 -13.50 17.51 0.66
CA ASP A 107 -13.51 16.60 -0.49
C ASP A 107 -12.42 15.52 -0.40
N GLN A 108 -11.46 15.68 0.50
CA GLN A 108 -10.41 14.71 0.73
C GLN A 108 -10.94 13.51 1.51
N THR A 109 -10.55 12.32 1.06
CA THR A 109 -10.80 11.07 1.80
C THR A 109 -9.54 10.21 1.79
N VAL A 110 -9.17 9.71 2.97
CA VAL A 110 -8.10 8.74 3.17
C VAL A 110 -8.71 7.48 3.77
N ASN A 111 -8.58 6.36 3.08
CA ASN A 111 -9.04 5.06 3.53
C ASN A 111 -7.86 4.12 3.69
N PHE A 112 -7.83 3.38 4.80
CA PHE A 112 -6.90 2.29 5.03
C PHE A 112 -7.68 0.99 5.19
N PHE A 113 -7.26 -0.04 4.47
CA PHE A 113 -7.81 -1.39 4.55
C PHE A 113 -6.68 -2.37 4.83
N ILE A 114 -6.96 -3.41 5.58
CA ILE A 114 -5.98 -4.43 5.95
C ILE A 114 -6.51 -5.84 5.67
N LEU A 115 -5.61 -6.73 5.31
CA LEU A 115 -5.83 -8.17 5.37
C LEU A 115 -5.08 -8.71 6.59
N GLU A 116 -5.82 -9.26 7.57
CA GLU A 116 -5.26 -9.79 8.81
C GLU A 116 -4.12 -10.79 8.56
N GLY A 117 -3.11 -10.71 9.41
CA GLY A 117 -1.91 -11.52 9.38
C GLY A 117 -1.94 -12.69 10.35
N LYS A 118 -0.83 -12.91 11.02
CA LYS A 118 -0.62 -14.01 11.99
C LYS A 118 -1.13 -13.68 13.40
N ASP A 119 -1.23 -12.40 13.73
CA ASP A 119 -1.68 -11.87 15.02
C ASP A 119 -2.23 -10.44 14.86
N GLU A 120 -2.70 -9.84 15.93
CA GLU A 120 -3.35 -8.52 15.99
C GLU A 120 -2.44 -7.35 15.50
N ASN A 121 -1.12 -7.54 15.55
CA ASN A 121 -0.16 -6.51 15.15
C ASN A 121 0.35 -6.69 13.72
N HIS A 122 0.07 -7.84 13.10
CA HIS A 122 0.60 -8.16 11.77
C HIS A 122 -0.51 -8.28 10.75
N VAL A 123 -0.26 -7.70 9.57
CA VAL A 123 -1.16 -7.80 8.42
C VAL A 123 -0.42 -8.36 7.21
N LYS A 124 -1.16 -9.04 6.33
CA LYS A 124 -0.63 -9.59 5.06
C LYS A 124 -0.66 -8.57 3.93
N GLU A 125 -1.57 -7.62 4.05
CA GLU A 125 -1.73 -6.52 3.10
C GLU A 125 -2.21 -5.27 3.82
N LEU A 126 -1.67 -4.13 3.42
CA LEU A 126 -2.14 -2.80 3.74
C LEU A 126 -2.45 -2.08 2.42
N LEU A 127 -3.71 -1.74 2.22
CA LEU A 127 -4.17 -0.94 1.09
C LEU A 127 -4.53 0.46 1.58
N MET A 128 -3.94 1.49 0.99
CA MET A 128 -4.29 2.89 1.24
C MET A 128 -4.85 3.50 -0.03
N PHE A 129 -5.98 4.15 0.07
CA PHE A 129 -6.57 4.91 -1.01
C PHE A 129 -6.88 6.34 -0.55
N VAL A 130 -6.28 7.30 -1.24
CA VAL A 130 -6.45 8.74 -0.99
C VAL A 130 -6.99 9.38 -2.24
N ASN A 131 -7.97 10.25 -2.10
CA ASN A 131 -8.49 11.07 -3.20
C ASN A 131 -8.92 12.46 -2.72
N GLY A 132 -9.09 13.40 -3.65
CA GLY A 132 -9.41 14.78 -3.35
C GLY A 132 -8.19 15.59 -2.92
N LEU A 133 -6.99 15.21 -3.36
CA LEU A 133 -5.75 15.92 -3.03
C LEU A 133 -5.46 17.10 -3.96
N GLY A 134 -6.21 17.25 -5.07
CA GLY A 134 -5.90 18.19 -6.15
C GLY A 134 -5.72 19.62 -5.68
N ASP A 135 -6.61 20.12 -4.83
CA ASP A 135 -6.53 21.52 -4.38
C ASP A 135 -5.37 21.75 -3.38
N ILE A 136 -5.02 20.75 -2.59
CA ILE A 136 -3.88 20.82 -1.67
C ILE A 136 -2.57 20.80 -2.47
N THR A 137 -2.45 19.85 -3.39
CA THR A 137 -1.21 19.63 -4.15
C THR A 137 -0.93 20.69 -5.21
N LYS A 138 -1.96 21.42 -5.68
CA LYS A 138 -1.77 22.60 -6.53
C LYS A 138 -0.94 23.71 -5.87
N ASN A 139 -1.08 23.87 -4.56
CA ASN A 139 -0.40 24.90 -3.78
C ASN A 139 0.97 24.43 -3.26
N GLU A 140 1.28 23.16 -3.39
CA GLU A 140 2.56 22.59 -3.00
C GLU A 140 3.41 22.28 -4.24
N ASN A 141 4.69 22.64 -4.19
CA ASN A 141 5.64 22.36 -5.28
C ASN A 141 6.06 20.88 -5.26
N ILE A 142 5.12 19.96 -5.52
CA ILE A 142 5.44 18.55 -5.62
C ILE A 142 6.15 18.32 -6.95
N SER A 143 7.41 17.90 -6.89
CA SER A 143 8.22 17.57 -8.05
C SER A 143 8.48 16.07 -8.13
N ILE A 144 8.04 15.44 -9.21
CA ILE A 144 8.35 14.05 -9.52
C ILE A 144 9.18 14.04 -10.82
N ASN A 145 10.38 13.49 -10.78
CA ASN A 145 11.33 13.48 -11.91
C ASN A 145 11.62 14.88 -12.48
N GLY A 146 11.72 15.88 -11.60
CA GLY A 146 12.00 17.27 -12.00
C GLY A 146 10.83 18.00 -12.67
N LYS A 147 9.64 17.39 -12.75
CA LYS A 147 8.40 18.02 -13.25
C LYS A 147 7.45 18.27 -12.10
N GLN A 148 6.91 19.49 -12.04
CA GLN A 148 5.85 19.81 -11.09
C GLN A 148 4.59 19.00 -11.41
N ARG A 149 4.03 18.34 -10.40
CA ARG A 149 2.86 17.48 -10.53
C ARG A 149 1.79 17.88 -9.52
N ILE A 150 0.56 17.92 -9.98
CA ILE A 150 -0.62 17.89 -9.14
C ILE A 150 -0.92 16.42 -8.87
N ILE A 151 -1.36 16.08 -7.68
CA ILE A 151 -1.80 14.73 -7.34
C ILE A 151 -3.25 14.82 -6.88
N GLU A 152 -4.15 14.18 -7.57
CA GLU A 152 -5.55 14.05 -7.18
C GLU A 152 -5.77 12.80 -6.34
N THR A 153 -5.13 11.70 -6.72
CA THR A 153 -5.37 10.39 -6.11
C THR A 153 -4.06 9.64 -5.90
N VAL A 154 -3.99 8.95 -4.77
CA VAL A 154 -2.94 7.98 -4.43
C VAL A 154 -3.59 6.64 -4.10
N LEU A 155 -3.14 5.58 -4.76
CA LEU A 155 -3.43 4.20 -4.41
C LEU A 155 -2.11 3.52 -4.04
N LEU A 156 -2.01 3.01 -2.82
CA LEU A 156 -0.85 2.27 -2.33
C LEU A 156 -1.29 0.89 -1.86
N SER A 157 -0.58 -0.14 -2.31
CA SER A 157 -0.70 -1.51 -1.78
C SER A 157 0.67 -1.98 -1.31
N LEU A 158 0.74 -2.40 -0.06
CA LEU A 158 1.91 -3.01 0.56
C LEU A 158 1.54 -4.42 0.99
N THR A 159 2.32 -5.42 0.57
CA THR A 159 2.10 -6.82 0.92
C THR A 159 3.33 -7.42 1.59
N GLY A 160 3.12 -8.37 2.48
CA GLY A 160 4.18 -9.06 3.22
C GLY A 160 3.71 -9.51 4.61
N ASP A 161 4.64 -9.72 5.52
CA ASP A 161 4.37 -9.83 6.96
C ASP A 161 4.64 -8.43 7.56
N ILE A 162 3.59 -7.61 7.64
CA ILE A 162 3.69 -6.19 7.95
C ILE A 162 3.33 -5.99 9.41
N ASP A 163 4.28 -5.53 10.23
CA ASP A 163 4.02 -5.10 11.59
C ASP A 163 3.47 -3.66 11.59
N LEU A 164 2.20 -3.51 11.95
CA LEU A 164 1.50 -2.22 11.97
C LEU A 164 2.18 -1.19 12.88
N ARG A 165 2.89 -1.64 13.92
CA ARG A 165 3.64 -0.75 14.81
C ARG A 165 4.83 -0.09 14.10
N GLN A 166 5.37 -0.72 13.06
CA GLN A 166 6.47 -0.22 12.26
C GLN A 166 6.01 0.58 11.03
N VAL A 167 4.76 0.39 10.58
CA VAL A 167 4.23 1.08 9.39
C VAL A 167 4.28 2.60 9.55
N SER A 168 4.02 3.12 10.75
CA SER A 168 4.09 4.56 11.01
C SER A 168 5.52 5.11 10.84
N LYS A 169 6.55 4.32 11.16
CA LYS A 169 7.95 4.69 10.92
C LYS A 169 8.26 4.68 9.42
N LEU A 170 7.81 3.66 8.69
CA LEU A 170 7.98 3.53 7.23
C LEU A 170 7.35 4.71 6.48
N THR A 171 6.10 5.04 6.80
CA THR A 171 5.38 6.12 6.12
C THR A 171 5.96 7.50 6.42
N SER A 172 6.48 7.73 7.62
CA SER A 172 7.14 8.99 7.96
C SER A 172 8.48 9.17 7.22
N GLN A 173 9.23 8.09 7.01
CA GLN A 173 10.50 8.11 6.29
C GLN A 173 10.33 8.26 4.77
N LEU A 174 9.28 7.65 4.21
CA LEU A 174 8.98 7.73 2.78
C LEU A 174 8.22 9.01 2.38
N ASN A 175 7.87 9.84 3.36
CA ASN A 175 7.10 11.10 3.15
C ASN A 175 5.82 10.90 2.33
N VAL A 176 5.15 9.75 2.55
CA VAL A 176 3.93 9.39 1.81
C VAL A 176 2.75 10.22 2.30
N PRO A 177 1.96 10.85 1.42
CA PRO A 177 0.73 11.51 1.80
C PRO A 177 -0.18 10.55 2.59
N GLY A 178 -0.65 10.97 3.77
CA GLY A 178 -1.44 10.12 4.66
C GLY A 178 -0.64 9.37 5.75
N GLY A 179 0.69 9.37 5.71
CA GLY A 179 1.54 8.69 6.69
C GLY A 179 1.40 9.23 8.13
N GLU A 180 1.21 10.55 8.27
CA GLU A 180 0.98 11.18 9.58
C GLU A 180 -0.33 10.71 10.23
N GLN A 181 -1.35 10.42 9.46
CA GLN A 181 -2.63 9.93 9.93
C GLN A 181 -2.51 8.50 10.45
N LEU A 182 -1.75 7.67 9.77
CA LEU A 182 -1.48 6.30 10.23
C LEU A 182 -0.73 6.27 11.56
N LYS A 183 0.22 7.19 11.78
CA LYS A 183 0.94 7.37 13.05
C LYS A 183 0.02 7.68 14.22
N LYS A 184 -1.08 8.41 13.98
CA LYS A 184 -2.09 8.69 15.01
C LYS A 184 -2.93 7.46 15.35
N ALA A 185 -3.21 6.59 14.38
CA ALA A 185 -4.00 5.39 14.58
C ALA A 185 -3.24 4.28 15.37
N THR A 186 -1.93 4.20 15.24
CA THR A 186 -1.09 3.19 15.90
C THR A 186 -0.61 3.58 17.31
N LYS A 187 -0.95 4.79 17.79
CA LYS A 187 -0.62 5.30 19.14
C LYS A 187 -1.76 5.06 20.15
N LYS A 188 -2.26 3.83 20.26
CA LYS A 188 -3.10 3.42 21.40
C LYS A 188 -2.36 2.47 22.30
#